data_492a595c7d7562cbb078ee2266809576
#
_entry.id   492a595c7d7562cbb078ee2266809576
#
_cell.length_a   1.000
_cell.length_b   1.000
_cell.length_c   1.000
_cell.angle_alpha   90.00
_cell.angle_beta   90.00
_cell.angle_gamma   90.00
#
_symmetry.space_group_name_H-M   'P 1'
#
loop_
_entity.id
_entity.type
_entity.pdbx_description
1 polymer ?
#
loop_
_entity_poly.entity_id
_entity_poly.type
_entity_poly.pdbx_seq_one_letter_code
_entity_poly.pdbx_strand_id
1 'polypeptide(L)'
;MNIVNILVPNLPESVTEATIISWYKKPGDILKENDVLVDLETDKIVLEIPSLFDGILKSIIENKGKRVISGQTIGTLIKTDSKNDTLINNLNKEINLKRETKTSFFKNHFSPSVRRLVLAHNLKNAHIQGTGVKGRVTCDDVKKHITQKNEKSISDTTYNFKNEKVKEDKYSSRSIERIKMTALRKKISEKLLKTKNNLASLTTFNEVNMESILNLRKKYGELFKKKYQVKLGLMSFCIRAVVEALKQFPKINAKIEGDDIIYYKYFDINIAISTPRGLIAPILKNVDLMSMSDIEKEIQMLALKGKNATLTIDHFKSGNFTITNGGIFGSLFSTPLINYPQSAILGIHAIKERPMVVDGSIKVLPMMYIALTYDHRLIDGQESVGFVLRIKELLEDFNRIILNI
;
A
#
# COMPACT_ATOMS: atom_id res chain seq x y z
N MET A 1 -34.81 2.93 26.15
CA MET A 1 -33.50 3.11 25.50
C MET A 1 -33.49 2.24 24.26
N ASN A 2 -33.51 2.85 23.06
CA ASN A 2 -33.49 2.07 21.82
C ASN A 2 -32.05 1.61 21.53
N ILE A 3 -31.80 0.30 21.69
CA ILE A 3 -30.51 -0.30 21.31
C ILE A 3 -30.61 -0.67 19.83
N VAL A 4 -29.64 -0.20 19.05
CA VAL A 4 -29.54 -0.47 17.61
C VAL A 4 -28.28 -1.30 17.37
N ASN A 5 -28.39 -2.33 16.55
CA ASN A 5 -27.26 -3.17 16.15
C ASN A 5 -26.48 -2.48 15.02
N ILE A 6 -25.16 -2.50 15.13
CA ILE A 6 -24.26 -2.12 14.04
C ILE A 6 -24.03 -3.37 13.20
N LEU A 7 -24.56 -3.34 11.96
CA LEU A 7 -24.49 -4.47 11.04
C LEU A 7 -23.42 -4.26 9.96
N VAL A 8 -22.85 -5.37 9.51
CA VAL A 8 -22.02 -5.37 8.31
C VAL A 8 -22.91 -5.07 7.09
N PRO A 9 -22.59 -4.07 6.25
CA PRO A 9 -23.40 -3.77 5.07
C PRO A 9 -23.37 -4.94 4.08
N ASN A 10 -24.28 -4.92 3.10
CA ASN A 10 -24.30 -5.91 2.04
C ASN A 10 -22.99 -5.86 1.27
N LEU A 11 -22.21 -6.94 1.35
CA LEU A 11 -20.99 -7.12 0.59
C LEU A 11 -21.34 -7.42 -0.87
N PRO A 12 -20.50 -7.01 -1.85
CA PRO A 12 -20.72 -7.36 -3.26
C PRO A 12 -20.86 -8.88 -3.46
N GLU A 13 -21.65 -9.31 -4.44
CA GLU A 13 -21.97 -10.74 -4.72
C GLU A 13 -20.75 -11.67 -4.83
N SER A 14 -19.57 -11.11 -5.16
CA SER A 14 -18.32 -11.84 -5.26
C SER A 14 -17.51 -11.94 -3.95
N VAL A 15 -18.02 -11.39 -2.83
CA VAL A 15 -17.32 -11.28 -1.54
C VAL A 15 -18.16 -11.92 -0.45
N THR A 16 -17.75 -13.08 0.06
CA THR A 16 -18.47 -13.83 1.09
C THR A 16 -18.15 -13.37 2.51
N GLU A 17 -16.99 -12.78 2.74
CA GLU A 17 -16.52 -12.38 4.09
C GLU A 17 -15.66 -11.11 4.04
N ALA A 18 -15.64 -10.35 5.13
CA ALA A 18 -14.76 -9.20 5.36
C ALA A 18 -14.01 -9.37 6.68
N THR A 19 -12.87 -8.69 6.85
CA THR A 19 -12.07 -8.73 8.09
C THR A 19 -12.07 -7.36 8.74
N ILE A 20 -12.30 -7.27 10.05
CA ILE A 20 -12.25 -6.02 10.80
C ILE A 20 -10.78 -5.55 10.92
N ILE A 21 -10.43 -4.40 10.30
CA ILE A 21 -9.09 -3.81 10.37
C ILE A 21 -8.90 -3.03 11.66
N SER A 22 -9.81 -2.10 11.94
CA SER A 22 -9.69 -1.21 13.09
C SER A 22 -11.04 -0.65 13.51
N TRP A 23 -11.20 -0.46 14.83
CA TRP A 23 -12.26 0.32 15.44
C TRP A 23 -11.71 1.71 15.79
N TYR A 24 -12.37 2.77 15.33
CA TYR A 24 -11.99 4.17 15.61
C TYR A 24 -12.61 4.68 16.91
N LYS A 25 -13.68 4.04 17.36
CA LYS A 25 -14.42 4.42 18.57
C LYS A 25 -14.37 3.27 19.60
N LYS A 26 -14.45 3.64 20.88
CA LYS A 26 -14.44 2.69 22.00
C LYS A 26 -15.81 2.65 22.65
N PRO A 27 -16.19 1.53 23.35
CA PRO A 27 -17.40 1.49 24.16
C PRO A 27 -17.44 2.67 25.15
N GLY A 28 -18.54 3.43 25.12
CA GLY A 28 -18.74 4.65 25.90
C GLY A 28 -18.49 5.96 25.13
N ASP A 29 -17.96 5.91 23.91
CA ASP A 29 -17.75 7.12 23.11
C ASP A 29 -19.09 7.61 22.51
N ILE A 30 -19.24 8.94 22.48
CA ILE A 30 -20.38 9.62 21.83
C ILE A 30 -20.16 9.61 20.34
N LEU A 31 -21.19 9.25 19.59
CA LEU A 31 -21.20 9.13 18.14
C LEU A 31 -22.18 10.13 17.54
N LYS A 32 -21.78 10.74 16.44
CA LYS A 32 -22.67 11.48 15.56
C LYS A 32 -23.01 10.66 14.34
N GLU A 33 -24.14 10.94 13.74
CA GLU A 33 -24.50 10.37 12.44
C GLU A 33 -23.38 10.63 11.41
N ASN A 34 -23.00 9.58 10.66
CA ASN A 34 -21.89 9.55 9.72
C ASN A 34 -20.47 9.53 10.33
N ASP A 35 -20.30 9.46 11.66
CA ASP A 35 -18.99 9.19 12.24
C ASP A 35 -18.50 7.78 11.83
N VAL A 36 -17.30 7.66 11.29
CA VAL A 36 -16.71 6.35 10.94
C VAL A 36 -16.42 5.56 12.20
N LEU A 37 -17.01 4.35 12.31
CA LEU A 37 -16.90 3.47 13.47
C LEU A 37 -15.80 2.44 13.31
N VAL A 38 -15.78 1.76 12.16
CA VAL A 38 -14.93 0.58 11.92
C VAL A 38 -14.62 0.43 10.44
N ASP A 39 -13.41 -0.02 10.12
CA ASP A 39 -12.99 -0.41 8.77
C ASP A 39 -13.07 -1.92 8.60
N LEU A 40 -13.70 -2.34 7.52
CA LEU A 40 -13.74 -3.71 7.04
C LEU A 40 -12.90 -3.86 5.79
N GLU A 41 -11.98 -4.81 5.78
CA GLU A 41 -11.18 -5.20 4.63
C GLU A 41 -11.83 -6.41 3.95
N THR A 42 -12.14 -6.25 2.69
CA THR A 42 -12.50 -7.35 1.80
C THR A 42 -11.31 -7.69 0.90
N ASP A 43 -11.45 -8.68 0.08
CA ASP A 43 -10.41 -9.08 -0.88
C ASP A 43 -10.13 -8.03 -1.98
N LYS A 44 -11.01 -7.04 -2.13
CA LYS A 44 -10.94 -6.03 -3.21
C LYS A 44 -10.88 -4.59 -2.72
N ILE A 45 -11.58 -4.29 -1.63
CA ILE A 45 -11.75 -2.91 -1.12
C ILE A 45 -11.78 -2.88 0.41
N VAL A 46 -11.48 -1.72 0.97
CA VAL A 46 -11.75 -1.41 2.38
C VAL A 46 -13.07 -0.63 2.44
N LEU A 47 -13.99 -1.08 3.28
CA LEU A 47 -15.29 -0.46 3.52
C LEU A 47 -15.25 0.22 4.89
N GLU A 48 -15.57 1.50 4.93
CA GLU A 48 -15.78 2.24 6.16
C GLU A 48 -17.25 2.11 6.56
N ILE A 49 -17.52 1.74 7.82
CA ILE A 49 -18.88 1.68 8.36
C ILE A 49 -19.12 2.93 9.20
N PRO A 50 -19.99 3.85 8.74
CA PRO A 50 -20.39 5.01 9.50
C PRO A 50 -21.48 4.67 10.51
N SER A 51 -21.65 5.51 11.54
CA SER A 51 -22.79 5.49 12.43
C SER A 51 -24.06 5.95 11.71
N LEU A 52 -25.13 5.18 11.83
CA LEU A 52 -26.42 5.51 11.22
C LEU A 52 -27.25 6.50 12.04
N PHE A 53 -26.88 6.73 13.30
CA PHE A 53 -27.63 7.58 14.24
C PHE A 53 -26.69 8.24 15.26
N ASP A 54 -27.14 9.35 15.83
CA ASP A 54 -26.53 9.94 17.02
C ASP A 54 -26.76 9.03 18.23
N GLY A 55 -25.70 8.79 19.02
CA GLY A 55 -25.83 7.93 20.16
C GLY A 55 -24.51 7.64 20.89
N ILE A 56 -24.49 6.57 21.67
CA ILE A 56 -23.31 6.13 22.43
C ILE A 56 -23.01 4.68 22.04
N LEU A 57 -21.75 4.38 21.69
CA LEU A 57 -21.31 3.02 21.42
C LEU A 57 -21.39 2.20 22.71
N LYS A 58 -22.31 1.22 22.77
CA LYS A 58 -22.55 0.41 23.96
C LYS A 58 -21.53 -0.70 24.11
N SER A 59 -21.34 -1.50 23.05
CA SER A 59 -20.40 -2.62 23.07
C SER A 59 -19.91 -2.96 21.67
N ILE A 60 -18.67 -3.46 21.60
CA ILE A 60 -18.07 -4.09 20.44
C ILE A 60 -18.22 -5.61 20.65
N ILE A 61 -18.85 -6.30 19.70
CA ILE A 61 -19.07 -7.75 19.72
C ILE A 61 -17.90 -8.45 19.04
N GLU A 62 -17.52 -7.95 17.84
CA GLU A 62 -16.43 -8.51 17.07
C GLU A 62 -15.21 -7.60 17.11
N ASN A 63 -14.07 -8.14 17.53
CA ASN A 63 -12.83 -7.40 17.69
C ASN A 63 -12.00 -7.36 16.40
N LYS A 64 -11.02 -6.46 16.36
CA LYS A 64 -10.02 -6.35 15.29
C LYS A 64 -9.42 -7.71 14.90
N GLY A 65 -9.37 -8.00 13.60
CA GLY A 65 -8.82 -9.22 13.01
C GLY A 65 -9.80 -10.37 12.89
N LYS A 66 -11.08 -10.22 13.31
CA LYS A 66 -12.14 -11.19 13.11
C LYS A 66 -12.74 -11.09 11.72
N ARG A 67 -13.14 -12.23 11.15
CA ARG A 67 -13.89 -12.31 9.90
C ARG A 67 -15.37 -12.20 10.20
N VAL A 68 -16.07 -11.45 9.36
CA VAL A 68 -17.50 -11.16 9.48
C VAL A 68 -18.17 -11.33 8.11
N ILE A 69 -19.44 -11.67 8.11
CA ILE A 69 -20.25 -11.86 6.90
C ILE A 69 -21.30 -10.74 6.77
N SER A 70 -21.84 -10.57 5.57
CA SER A 70 -22.93 -9.62 5.29
C SER A 70 -24.09 -9.79 6.28
N GLY A 71 -24.59 -8.67 6.84
CA GLY A 71 -25.68 -8.66 7.82
C GLY A 71 -25.31 -9.10 9.24
N GLN A 72 -24.06 -9.49 9.51
CA GLN A 72 -23.61 -9.87 10.85
C GLN A 72 -23.56 -8.66 11.79
N THR A 73 -24.01 -8.82 13.04
CA THR A 73 -23.90 -7.79 14.07
C THR A 73 -22.47 -7.74 14.62
N ILE A 74 -21.82 -6.57 14.50
CA ILE A 74 -20.42 -6.35 14.95
C ILE A 74 -20.33 -5.50 16.22
N GLY A 75 -21.39 -4.78 16.56
CA GLY A 75 -21.47 -3.94 17.74
C GLY A 75 -22.89 -3.49 18.03
N THR A 76 -23.09 -2.77 19.15
CA THR A 76 -24.37 -2.20 19.54
C THR A 76 -24.24 -0.73 19.91
N LEU A 77 -25.21 0.07 19.52
CA LEU A 77 -25.33 1.51 19.75
C LEU A 77 -26.59 1.80 20.56
N ILE A 78 -26.53 2.74 21.50
CA ILE A 78 -27.70 3.31 22.16
C ILE A 78 -28.07 4.60 21.41
N LYS A 79 -29.21 4.62 20.73
CA LYS A 79 -29.71 5.81 20.04
C LYS A 79 -30.13 6.88 21.07
N THR A 80 -29.67 8.12 20.88
CA THR A 80 -30.04 9.27 21.71
C THR A 80 -30.92 10.19 20.88
N ASP A 81 -32.20 10.32 21.25
CA ASP A 81 -33.10 11.29 20.60
C ASP A 81 -32.68 12.70 21.04
N SER A 82 -32.55 13.59 20.09
CA SER A 82 -32.05 14.98 20.22
C SER A 82 -32.87 15.96 21.10
N LYS A 83 -33.70 15.44 22.03
CA LYS A 83 -34.52 16.23 22.96
C LYS A 83 -34.23 16.02 24.46
N ASN A 84 -33.21 15.24 24.84
CA ASN A 84 -32.91 14.98 26.26
C ASN A 84 -31.44 15.28 26.60
N ASP A 85 -31.07 16.55 26.66
CA ASP A 85 -29.77 17.02 27.20
C ASP A 85 -29.56 16.68 28.68
N THR A 86 -30.65 16.31 29.41
CA THR A 86 -30.60 15.97 30.84
C THR A 86 -29.96 14.60 31.13
N LEU A 87 -30.04 13.65 30.21
CA LEU A 87 -29.44 12.31 30.38
C LEU A 87 -27.94 12.31 30.12
N ILE A 88 -27.47 13.14 29.20
CA ILE A 88 -26.05 13.31 28.90
C ILE A 88 -25.31 13.93 30.09
N ASN A 89 -25.94 14.87 30.80
CA ASN A 89 -25.36 15.50 31.97
C ASN A 89 -25.30 14.56 33.18
N ASN A 90 -26.23 13.63 33.33
CA ASN A 90 -26.21 12.65 34.43
C ASN A 90 -25.19 11.51 34.20
N LEU A 91 -25.06 11.04 32.96
CA LEU A 91 -24.03 10.06 32.57
C LEU A 91 -22.62 10.64 32.65
N ASN A 92 -22.44 11.91 32.25
CA ASN A 92 -21.20 12.64 32.41
C ASN A 92 -20.85 12.88 33.90
N LYS A 93 -21.86 13.04 34.78
CA LYS A 93 -21.65 13.12 36.23
C LYS A 93 -21.18 11.78 36.84
N GLU A 94 -21.77 10.66 36.42
CA GLU A 94 -21.31 9.34 36.89
C GLU A 94 -19.94 8.95 36.33
N ILE A 95 -19.64 9.27 35.07
CA ILE A 95 -18.32 9.05 34.46
C ILE A 95 -17.28 9.97 35.09
N ASN A 96 -17.63 11.21 35.41
CA ASN A 96 -16.74 12.14 36.09
C ASN A 96 -16.55 11.78 37.57
N LEU A 97 -17.57 11.29 38.27
CA LEU A 97 -17.41 10.77 39.63
C LEU A 97 -16.51 9.54 39.68
N LYS A 98 -16.58 8.63 38.72
CA LYS A 98 -15.64 7.50 38.59
C LYS A 98 -14.23 7.92 38.12
N ARG A 99 -14.10 9.03 37.41
CA ARG A 99 -12.81 9.64 37.07
C ARG A 99 -12.22 10.44 38.23
N GLU A 100 -13.04 11.16 39.02
CA GLU A 100 -12.56 11.95 40.18
C GLU A 100 -12.10 11.06 41.32
N THR A 101 -12.73 9.92 41.58
CA THR A 101 -12.26 8.99 42.62
C THR A 101 -10.95 8.28 42.24
N LYS A 102 -10.60 8.16 40.95
CA LYS A 102 -9.30 7.61 40.51
C LYS A 102 -8.20 8.65 40.40
N THR A 103 -8.54 9.94 40.30
CA THR A 103 -7.58 11.04 40.19
C THR A 103 -7.24 11.67 41.54
N SER A 104 -8.05 11.50 42.60
CA SER A 104 -7.78 12.08 43.92
C SER A 104 -6.59 11.44 44.66
N PHE A 105 -6.28 10.16 44.36
CA PHE A 105 -5.12 9.50 44.97
C PHE A 105 -3.76 10.03 44.51
N PHE A 106 -3.72 10.71 43.35
CA PHE A 106 -2.47 11.27 42.79
C PHE A 106 -2.21 12.73 43.09
N LYS A 107 -3.15 13.44 43.70
CA LYS A 107 -3.05 14.91 43.76
C LYS A 107 -2.05 15.46 44.80
N ASN A 108 -1.65 14.70 45.82
CA ASN A 108 -0.95 15.35 46.98
C ASN A 108 0.49 14.88 47.26
N HIS A 109 1.08 13.84 46.60
CA HIS A 109 2.38 13.33 47.02
C HIS A 109 3.43 13.10 45.92
N PHE A 110 3.13 13.25 44.66
CA PHE A 110 4.08 12.96 43.56
C PHE A 110 4.41 14.20 42.72
N SER A 111 5.70 14.44 42.46
CA SER A 111 6.12 15.41 41.46
C SER A 111 5.77 14.98 40.03
N PRO A 112 5.71 15.87 39.02
CA PRO A 112 5.36 15.50 37.63
C PRO A 112 6.26 14.41 37.02
N SER A 113 7.57 14.43 37.37
CA SER A 113 8.55 13.41 36.94
C SER A 113 8.29 12.03 37.58
N VAL A 114 7.98 12.00 38.89
CA VAL A 114 7.63 10.78 39.60
C VAL A 114 6.33 10.17 39.07
N ARG A 115 5.33 11.01 38.73
CA ARG A 115 4.08 10.54 38.10
C ARG A 115 4.32 9.84 36.77
N ARG A 116 5.19 10.40 35.91
CA ARG A 116 5.53 9.76 34.62
C ARG A 116 6.16 8.38 34.84
N LEU A 117 7.06 8.26 35.80
CA LEU A 117 7.75 7.00 36.10
C LEU A 117 6.79 5.93 36.68
N VAL A 118 5.90 6.30 37.59
CA VAL A 118 4.88 5.44 38.18
C VAL A 118 3.88 4.95 37.11
N LEU A 119 3.52 5.81 36.16
CA LEU A 119 2.63 5.46 35.04
C LEU A 119 3.33 4.56 34.02
N ALA A 120 4.58 4.83 33.70
CA ALA A 120 5.37 4.04 32.74
C ALA A 120 5.56 2.59 33.20
N HIS A 121 5.68 2.37 34.53
CA HIS A 121 5.89 1.04 35.10
C HIS A 121 4.65 0.42 35.73
N ASN A 122 3.44 0.94 35.47
CA ASN A 122 2.14 0.44 35.97
C ASN A 122 2.05 0.28 37.52
N LEU A 123 2.77 1.16 38.28
CA LEU A 123 2.86 1.11 39.73
C LEU A 123 1.75 1.91 40.43
N LYS A 124 0.57 2.04 39.83
CA LYS A 124 -0.54 2.89 40.31
C LYS A 124 -1.04 2.52 41.72
N ASN A 125 -0.86 1.28 42.14
CA ASN A 125 -1.32 0.74 43.43
C ASN A 125 -0.15 0.36 44.36
N ALA A 126 1.10 0.73 44.04
CA ALA A 126 2.24 0.40 44.89
C ALA A 126 2.39 1.40 46.03
N HIS A 127 2.53 0.90 47.26
CA HIS A 127 2.85 1.73 48.44
C HIS A 127 4.34 1.99 48.42
N ILE A 128 4.76 3.18 47.88
CA ILE A 128 6.17 3.59 47.81
C ILE A 128 6.43 4.57 48.92
N GLN A 129 7.36 4.22 49.82
CA GLN A 129 7.76 5.08 50.94
C GLN A 129 8.71 6.17 50.42
N GLY A 130 8.35 7.44 50.62
CA GLY A 130 9.15 8.58 50.11
C GLY A 130 10.25 8.98 51.11
N THR A 131 11.47 9.16 50.57
CA THR A 131 12.65 9.61 51.33
C THR A 131 12.93 11.14 51.20
N GLY A 132 12.14 11.85 50.40
CA GLY A 132 12.30 13.29 50.17
C GLY A 132 11.75 14.17 51.30
N VAL A 133 12.03 15.49 51.22
CA VAL A 133 11.62 16.50 52.21
C VAL A 133 10.11 16.43 52.47
N LYS A 134 9.71 16.34 53.73
CA LYS A 134 8.32 16.12 54.18
C LYS A 134 7.65 14.82 53.66
N GLY A 135 8.43 13.73 53.53
CA GLY A 135 7.90 12.43 53.10
C GLY A 135 7.51 12.32 51.62
N ARG A 136 8.00 13.23 50.78
CA ARG A 136 7.74 13.16 49.31
C ARG A 136 8.50 12.02 48.67
N VAL A 137 7.82 11.30 47.76
CA VAL A 137 8.45 10.27 46.94
C VAL A 137 9.32 10.89 45.87
N THR A 138 10.57 10.44 45.78
CA THR A 138 11.55 10.87 44.78
C THR A 138 11.61 9.86 43.60
N CYS A 139 12.24 10.25 42.48
CA CYS A 139 12.44 9.34 41.34
C CYS A 139 13.30 8.12 41.72
N ASP A 140 14.21 8.29 42.69
CA ASP A 140 15.10 7.20 43.13
C ASP A 140 14.36 6.19 44.02
N ASP A 141 13.37 6.62 44.79
CA ASP A 141 12.52 5.73 45.57
C ASP A 141 11.68 4.81 44.63
N VAL A 142 11.18 5.36 43.53
CA VAL A 142 10.46 4.58 42.54
C VAL A 142 11.39 3.59 41.85
N LYS A 143 12.60 3.98 41.48
CA LYS A 143 13.60 3.09 40.88
C LYS A 143 14.00 1.98 41.83
N LYS A 144 14.28 2.26 43.10
CA LYS A 144 14.58 1.25 44.12
C LYS A 144 13.42 0.27 44.33
N HIS A 145 12.18 0.74 44.31
CA HIS A 145 11.01 -0.11 44.42
C HIS A 145 10.84 -1.08 43.20
N ILE A 146 11.20 -0.60 42.01
CA ILE A 146 11.22 -1.43 40.79
C ILE A 146 12.29 -2.52 40.90
N THR A 147 13.48 -2.19 41.36
CA THR A 147 14.61 -3.14 41.51
C THR A 147 14.28 -4.20 42.56
N GLN A 148 13.74 -3.81 43.73
CA GLN A 148 13.33 -4.74 44.78
C GLN A 148 12.17 -5.66 44.40
N LYS A 149 11.26 -5.22 43.51
CA LYS A 149 10.17 -6.05 43.00
C LYS A 149 10.67 -7.11 42.01
N ASN A 150 11.71 -6.79 41.23
CA ASN A 150 12.38 -7.73 40.34
C ASN A 150 13.20 -8.78 41.11
N GLU A 151 13.73 -8.44 42.28
CA GLU A 151 14.48 -9.38 43.13
C GLU A 151 13.58 -10.36 43.90
N LYS A 152 12.35 -9.96 44.29
CA LYS A 152 11.39 -10.81 45.00
C LYS A 152 10.65 -11.82 44.13
N SER A 153 10.70 -11.70 42.80
CA SER A 153 10.10 -12.69 41.88
C SER A 153 11.04 -13.82 41.48
N ILE A 154 12.25 -13.91 42.06
CA ILE A 154 13.28 -14.90 41.71
C ILE A 154 13.50 -15.92 42.85
N SER A 155 12.78 -15.84 44.00
CA SER A 155 13.10 -16.63 45.18
C SER A 155 12.27 -17.91 45.42
N ASP A 156 11.48 -18.41 44.45
CA ASP A 156 10.81 -19.70 44.60
C ASP A 156 10.96 -20.55 43.33
N THR A 157 12.18 -21.05 43.08
CA THR A 157 12.40 -22.34 42.43
C THR A 157 13.88 -22.73 42.59
N THR A 158 14.19 -23.44 43.67
CA THR A 158 15.49 -24.04 43.91
C THR A 158 15.74 -25.20 42.94
N TYR A 159 16.58 -24.99 41.94
CA TYR A 159 17.39 -26.06 41.34
C TYR A 159 18.86 -25.63 41.39
N ASN A 160 19.64 -26.36 42.20
CA ASN A 160 21.10 -26.26 42.30
C ASN A 160 21.77 -26.58 41.00
N PHE A 161 22.40 -25.58 40.34
CA PHE A 161 23.48 -25.78 39.42
C PHE A 161 24.68 -24.89 39.79
N LYS A 162 25.85 -25.56 39.85
CA LYS A 162 27.16 -25.03 40.24
C LYS A 162 27.49 -23.80 39.39
N ASN A 163 28.02 -22.75 40.08
CA ASN A 163 28.59 -21.53 39.49
C ASN A 163 29.70 -21.82 38.51
N GLU A 164 29.44 -21.76 37.23
CA GLU A 164 30.42 -21.36 36.23
C GLU A 164 30.13 -19.92 35.85
N LYS A 165 31.13 -19.04 36.11
CA LYS A 165 31.11 -17.64 35.64
C LYS A 165 31.04 -17.61 34.13
N VAL A 166 29.82 -17.54 33.58
CA VAL A 166 29.61 -17.23 32.16
C VAL A 166 29.96 -15.77 31.99
N LYS A 167 31.04 -15.49 31.22
CA LYS A 167 31.33 -14.15 30.72
C LYS A 167 30.11 -13.62 30.03
N GLU A 168 29.59 -12.45 30.49
CA GLU A 168 28.54 -11.71 29.78
C GLU A 168 29.02 -11.42 28.36
N ASP A 169 28.54 -12.21 27.40
CA ASP A 169 28.69 -11.91 25.99
C ASP A 169 27.91 -10.63 25.69
N LYS A 170 28.66 -9.57 25.39
CA LYS A 170 28.15 -8.27 24.91
C LYS A 170 27.53 -8.33 23.51
N TYR A 171 27.00 -9.47 23.09
CA TYR A 171 26.20 -9.58 21.88
C TYR A 171 24.76 -9.33 22.24
N SER A 172 24.28 -8.13 21.90
CA SER A 172 22.88 -7.74 22.01
C SER A 172 22.01 -8.89 21.50
N SER A 173 21.04 -9.28 22.30
CA SER A 173 20.06 -10.30 21.94
C SER A 173 19.52 -10.03 20.53
N ARG A 174 19.77 -10.94 19.59
CA ARG A 174 19.18 -10.86 18.25
C ARG A 174 17.66 -10.93 18.42
N SER A 175 17.01 -9.78 18.41
CA SER A 175 15.57 -9.70 18.53
C SER A 175 14.94 -9.97 17.16
N ILE A 176 13.93 -10.84 17.11
CA ILE A 176 13.15 -11.14 15.92
C ILE A 176 11.75 -10.59 16.16
N GLU A 177 11.31 -9.69 15.29
CA GLU A 177 9.93 -9.22 15.29
C GLU A 177 9.11 -10.04 14.27
N ARG A 178 8.03 -10.66 14.72
CA ARG A 178 7.12 -11.43 13.87
C ARG A 178 5.82 -10.65 13.65
N ILE A 179 5.64 -10.13 12.44
CA ILE A 179 4.45 -9.39 12.02
C ILE A 179 3.64 -10.26 11.05
N LYS A 180 2.33 -10.38 11.28
CA LYS A 180 1.43 -11.07 10.35
C LYS A 180 1.27 -10.26 9.06
N MET A 181 1.29 -10.94 7.92
CA MET A 181 0.95 -10.30 6.64
C MET A 181 -0.49 -9.79 6.67
N THR A 182 -0.71 -8.61 6.05
CA THR A 182 -2.07 -8.10 5.78
C THR A 182 -2.79 -9.02 4.79
N ALA A 183 -4.13 -9.03 4.79
CA ALA A 183 -4.94 -9.81 3.86
C ALA A 183 -4.60 -9.44 2.40
N LEU A 184 -4.44 -8.15 2.11
CA LEU A 184 -4.01 -7.66 0.79
C LEU A 184 -2.66 -8.24 0.37
N ARG A 185 -1.64 -8.20 1.26
CA ARG A 185 -0.31 -8.73 0.96
C ARG A 185 -0.34 -10.23 0.69
N LYS A 186 -1.15 -10.99 1.46
CA LYS A 186 -1.33 -12.42 1.25
C LYS A 186 -1.94 -12.71 -0.13
N LYS A 187 -2.99 -11.98 -0.52
CA LYS A 187 -3.65 -12.13 -1.83
C LYS A 187 -2.73 -11.76 -3.00
N ILE A 188 -1.95 -10.69 -2.87
CA ILE A 188 -0.92 -10.32 -3.85
C ILE A 188 0.09 -11.46 -4.02
N SER A 189 0.57 -12.05 -2.91
CA SER A 189 1.52 -13.16 -2.91
C SER A 189 0.94 -14.38 -3.65
N GLU A 190 -0.29 -14.78 -3.34
CA GLU A 190 -1.00 -15.88 -3.99
C GLU A 190 -1.16 -15.63 -5.50
N LYS A 191 -1.57 -14.41 -5.90
CA LYS A 191 -1.71 -14.02 -7.32
C LYS A 191 -0.37 -14.11 -8.06
N LEU A 192 0.72 -13.60 -7.46
CA LEU A 192 2.04 -13.63 -8.08
C LEU A 192 2.58 -15.06 -8.24
N LEU A 193 2.41 -15.91 -7.24
CA LEU A 193 2.79 -17.32 -7.31
C LEU A 193 1.99 -18.06 -8.39
N LYS A 194 0.67 -17.85 -8.45
CA LYS A 194 -0.18 -18.41 -9.51
C LYS A 194 0.28 -17.98 -10.90
N THR A 195 0.60 -16.70 -11.08
CA THR A 195 1.14 -16.16 -12.34
C THR A 195 2.44 -16.88 -12.74
N LYS A 196 3.41 -16.95 -11.82
CA LYS A 196 4.71 -17.60 -12.07
C LYS A 196 4.55 -19.06 -12.49
N ASN A 197 3.62 -19.79 -11.86
CA ASN A 197 3.43 -21.21 -12.12
C ASN A 197 2.63 -21.50 -13.41
N ASN A 198 1.84 -20.54 -13.90
CA ASN A 198 0.96 -20.74 -15.06
C ASN A 198 1.55 -20.23 -16.38
N LEU A 199 2.72 -19.61 -16.38
CA LEU A 199 3.35 -19.02 -17.56
C LEU A 199 4.73 -19.62 -17.80
N ALA A 200 5.07 -19.86 -19.07
CA ALA A 200 6.42 -20.15 -19.51
C ALA A 200 7.15 -18.82 -19.79
N SER A 201 7.46 -18.08 -18.72
CA SER A 201 7.99 -16.72 -18.83
C SER A 201 9.44 -16.70 -19.28
N LEU A 202 9.73 -15.92 -20.33
CA LEU A 202 11.07 -15.58 -20.81
C LEU A 202 11.20 -14.07 -20.91
N THR A 203 12.41 -13.54 -20.76
CA THR A 203 12.67 -12.09 -20.90
C THR A 203 13.76 -11.85 -21.93
N THR A 204 13.48 -10.95 -22.88
CA THR A 204 14.45 -10.40 -23.82
C THR A 204 14.73 -8.93 -23.52
N PHE A 205 15.95 -8.50 -23.78
CA PHE A 205 16.41 -7.14 -23.47
C PHE A 205 16.91 -6.46 -24.75
N ASN A 206 16.78 -5.12 -24.78
CA ASN A 206 17.45 -4.27 -25.74
C ASN A 206 17.84 -2.95 -25.08
N GLU A 207 18.76 -2.24 -25.69
CA GLU A 207 19.17 -0.89 -25.28
C GLU A 207 18.71 0.15 -26.31
N VAL A 208 18.29 1.30 -25.82
CA VAL A 208 17.69 2.37 -26.60
C VAL A 208 18.46 3.66 -26.34
N ASN A 209 18.86 4.35 -27.41
CA ASN A 209 19.39 5.71 -27.32
C ASN A 209 18.21 6.69 -27.16
N MET A 210 18.17 7.36 -26.02
CA MET A 210 17.09 8.28 -25.67
C MET A 210 17.35 9.74 -26.08
N GLU A 211 18.44 10.04 -26.77
CA GLU A 211 18.86 11.40 -27.11
C GLU A 211 17.77 12.15 -27.88
N SER A 212 17.19 11.53 -28.91
CA SER A 212 16.08 12.11 -29.71
C SER A 212 14.89 12.52 -28.83
N ILE A 213 14.42 11.62 -27.97
CA ILE A 213 13.29 11.88 -27.07
C ILE A 213 13.62 12.97 -26.05
N LEU A 214 14.82 12.94 -25.46
CA LEU A 214 15.24 13.97 -24.50
C LEU A 214 15.35 15.35 -25.15
N ASN A 215 15.86 15.44 -26.39
CA ASN A 215 15.92 16.67 -27.15
C ASN A 215 14.52 17.21 -27.51
N LEU A 216 13.58 16.33 -27.91
CA LEU A 216 12.18 16.71 -28.14
C LEU A 216 11.53 17.26 -26.84
N ARG A 217 11.74 16.61 -25.72
CA ARG A 217 11.23 17.08 -24.42
C ARG A 217 11.84 18.40 -24.00
N LYS A 218 13.15 18.57 -24.20
CA LYS A 218 13.85 19.86 -23.93
C LYS A 218 13.32 21.00 -24.80
N LYS A 219 13.13 20.74 -26.11
CA LYS A 219 12.68 21.74 -27.07
C LYS A 219 11.21 22.14 -26.87
N TYR A 220 10.33 21.19 -26.66
CA TYR A 220 8.87 21.40 -26.67
C TYR A 220 8.18 21.30 -25.31
N GLY A 221 8.87 20.88 -24.27
CA GLY A 221 8.26 20.60 -22.96
C GLY A 221 7.54 21.78 -22.34
N GLU A 222 8.13 23.00 -22.40
CA GLU A 222 7.51 24.21 -21.85
C GLU A 222 6.30 24.66 -22.67
N LEU A 223 6.39 24.61 -24.01
CA LEU A 223 5.26 24.91 -24.89
C LEU A 223 4.09 23.92 -24.65
N PHE A 224 4.41 22.64 -24.55
CA PHE A 224 3.45 21.59 -24.27
C PHE A 224 2.74 21.82 -22.93
N LYS A 225 3.51 22.10 -21.87
CA LYS A 225 2.98 22.39 -20.54
C LYS A 225 2.09 23.63 -20.54
N LYS A 226 2.50 24.69 -21.25
CA LYS A 226 1.70 25.93 -21.37
C LYS A 226 0.36 25.67 -22.07
N LYS A 227 0.37 24.85 -23.14
CA LYS A 227 -0.83 24.56 -23.94
C LYS A 227 -1.78 23.58 -23.26
N TYR A 228 -1.25 22.48 -22.70
CA TYR A 228 -2.07 21.34 -22.22
C TYR A 228 -2.19 21.24 -20.72
N GLN A 229 -1.49 22.10 -19.95
CA GLN A 229 -1.44 22.14 -18.47
C GLN A 229 -0.91 20.83 -17.83
N VAL A 230 -0.16 20.04 -18.59
CA VAL A 230 0.50 18.81 -18.15
C VAL A 230 1.94 18.76 -18.69
N LYS A 231 2.87 18.16 -17.94
CA LYS A 231 4.26 18.01 -18.39
C LYS A 231 4.36 16.95 -19.48
N LEU A 232 5.21 17.18 -20.48
CA LEU A 232 5.56 16.16 -21.48
C LEU A 232 6.48 15.12 -20.83
N GLY A 233 5.91 14.03 -20.39
CA GLY A 233 6.59 12.93 -19.71
C GLY A 233 7.30 11.99 -20.70
N LEU A 234 8.03 11.01 -20.17
CA LEU A 234 8.66 9.95 -20.97
C LEU A 234 7.65 8.86 -21.33
N MET A 235 6.65 8.67 -20.45
CA MET A 235 5.72 7.55 -20.58
C MET A 235 4.86 7.62 -21.82
N SER A 236 4.40 8.80 -22.22
CA SER A 236 3.60 8.95 -23.43
C SER A 236 4.36 8.57 -24.71
N PHE A 237 5.67 8.86 -24.79
CA PHE A 237 6.50 8.38 -25.90
C PHE A 237 6.60 6.87 -25.93
N CYS A 238 6.90 6.25 -24.76
CA CYS A 238 7.00 4.80 -24.67
C CYS A 238 5.67 4.10 -24.99
N ILE A 239 4.57 4.63 -24.49
CA ILE A 239 3.22 4.07 -24.74
C ILE A 239 2.87 4.15 -26.23
N ARG A 240 3.13 5.29 -26.90
CA ARG A 240 2.90 5.41 -28.35
C ARG A 240 3.76 4.44 -29.15
N ALA A 241 5.04 4.30 -28.83
CA ALA A 241 5.92 3.34 -29.47
C ALA A 241 5.42 1.88 -29.27
N VAL A 242 4.97 1.54 -28.05
CA VAL A 242 4.41 0.23 -27.74
C VAL A 242 3.13 -0.03 -28.53
N VAL A 243 2.21 0.92 -28.62
CA VAL A 243 0.96 0.75 -29.37
C VAL A 243 1.25 0.51 -30.86
N GLU A 244 2.16 1.28 -31.46
CA GLU A 244 2.53 1.07 -32.87
C GLU A 244 3.22 -0.29 -33.09
N ALA A 245 4.05 -0.73 -32.15
CA ALA A 245 4.64 -2.07 -32.19
C ALA A 245 3.58 -3.19 -32.01
N LEU A 246 2.60 -3.02 -31.12
CA LEU A 246 1.52 -4.00 -30.90
C LEU A 246 0.64 -4.18 -32.14
N LYS A 247 0.47 -3.15 -32.99
CA LYS A 247 -0.24 -3.27 -34.27
C LYS A 247 0.47 -4.21 -35.24
N GLN A 248 1.80 -4.26 -35.20
CA GLN A 248 2.63 -5.11 -36.08
C GLN A 248 2.81 -6.52 -35.52
N PHE A 249 2.73 -6.69 -34.19
CA PHE A 249 2.94 -7.96 -33.52
C PHE A 249 1.68 -8.39 -32.74
N PRO A 250 0.60 -8.83 -33.41
CA PRO A 250 -0.70 -9.08 -32.78
C PRO A 250 -0.69 -10.21 -31.74
N LYS A 251 0.23 -11.19 -31.84
CA LYS A 251 0.36 -12.25 -30.82
C LYS A 251 0.76 -11.69 -29.44
N ILE A 252 1.47 -10.55 -29.39
CA ILE A 252 1.82 -9.90 -28.14
C ILE A 252 0.61 -9.20 -27.51
N ASN A 253 -0.38 -8.79 -28.34
CA ASN A 253 -1.66 -8.26 -27.93
C ASN A 253 -2.75 -9.36 -27.86
N ALA A 254 -2.43 -10.51 -27.27
CA ALA A 254 -3.31 -11.64 -27.15
C ALA A 254 -3.21 -12.32 -25.79
N LYS A 255 -4.11 -13.24 -25.47
CA LYS A 255 -4.04 -14.12 -24.30
C LYS A 255 -4.38 -15.56 -24.66
N ILE A 256 -3.93 -16.49 -23.82
CA ILE A 256 -4.38 -17.88 -23.86
C ILE A 256 -5.55 -18.06 -22.89
N GLU A 257 -6.63 -18.68 -23.36
CA GLU A 257 -7.79 -19.03 -22.54
C GLU A 257 -8.25 -20.46 -22.88
N GLY A 258 -7.95 -21.42 -21.99
CA GLY A 258 -8.07 -22.84 -22.31
C GLY A 258 -7.12 -23.21 -23.42
N ASP A 259 -7.67 -23.74 -24.52
CA ASP A 259 -6.95 -24.14 -25.74
C ASP A 259 -7.00 -23.04 -26.83
N ASP A 260 -7.66 -21.89 -26.54
CA ASP A 260 -7.85 -20.83 -27.53
C ASP A 260 -6.86 -19.69 -27.33
N ILE A 261 -6.51 -19.01 -28.43
CA ILE A 261 -5.76 -17.74 -28.44
C ILE A 261 -6.74 -16.63 -28.77
N ILE A 262 -6.90 -15.71 -27.83
CA ILE A 262 -7.79 -14.55 -27.98
C ILE A 262 -6.99 -13.32 -28.35
N TYR A 263 -7.17 -12.82 -29.58
CA TYR A 263 -6.55 -11.60 -30.08
C TYR A 263 -7.41 -10.39 -29.79
N TYR A 264 -6.83 -9.38 -29.13
CA TYR A 264 -7.49 -8.11 -28.91
C TYR A 264 -7.36 -7.19 -30.13
N LYS A 265 -8.47 -6.55 -30.52
CA LYS A 265 -8.50 -5.58 -31.63
C LYS A 265 -8.50 -4.13 -31.13
N TYR A 266 -8.17 -3.92 -29.87
CA TYR A 266 -8.06 -2.64 -29.18
C TYR A 266 -6.82 -2.66 -28.28
N PHE A 267 -6.40 -1.48 -27.82
CA PHE A 267 -5.14 -1.32 -27.08
C PHE A 267 -5.40 -0.67 -25.72
N ASP A 268 -5.61 -1.50 -24.73
CA ASP A 268 -5.81 -1.13 -23.35
C ASP A 268 -4.53 -1.43 -22.55
N ILE A 269 -3.83 -0.40 -22.10
CA ILE A 269 -2.50 -0.53 -21.50
C ILE A 269 -2.58 -0.30 -20.00
N ASN A 270 -2.11 -1.26 -19.20
CA ASN A 270 -1.90 -1.06 -17.78
C ASN A 270 -0.56 -0.36 -17.54
N ILE A 271 -0.57 0.64 -16.66
CA ILE A 271 0.64 1.35 -16.24
C ILE A 271 0.93 1.07 -14.77
N ALA A 272 2.10 0.50 -14.48
CA ALA A 272 2.51 0.26 -13.10
C ALA A 272 2.82 1.57 -12.37
N ILE A 273 2.08 1.85 -11.30
CA ILE A 273 2.21 3.06 -10.48
C ILE A 273 2.49 2.65 -9.03
N SER A 274 3.53 3.24 -8.44
CA SER A 274 3.83 3.05 -7.02
C SER A 274 2.97 3.96 -6.15
N THR A 275 2.35 3.38 -5.13
CA THR A 275 1.56 4.11 -4.14
C THR A 275 2.00 3.77 -2.72
N PRO A 276 1.63 4.56 -1.70
CA PRO A 276 1.93 4.22 -0.30
C PRO A 276 1.38 2.86 0.15
N ARG A 277 0.32 2.37 -0.51
CA ARG A 277 -0.31 1.05 -0.24
C ARG A 277 0.33 -0.11 -1.02
N GLY A 278 1.25 0.18 -1.94
CA GLY A 278 1.93 -0.80 -2.80
C GLY A 278 1.86 -0.46 -4.28
N LEU A 279 2.30 -1.41 -5.11
CA LEU A 279 2.27 -1.29 -6.56
C LEU A 279 0.87 -1.59 -7.09
N ILE A 280 0.34 -0.70 -7.93
CA ILE A 280 -0.93 -0.87 -8.65
C ILE A 280 -0.68 -0.73 -10.14
N ALA A 281 -1.55 -1.32 -10.96
CA ALA A 281 -1.47 -1.24 -12.41
C ALA A 281 -2.83 -0.83 -13.02
N PRO A 282 -3.23 0.46 -12.87
CA PRO A 282 -4.45 0.95 -13.48
C PRO A 282 -4.37 0.91 -15.01
N ILE A 283 -5.54 0.95 -15.67
CA ILE A 283 -5.70 0.79 -17.10
C ILE A 283 -5.91 2.13 -17.80
N LEU A 284 -5.21 2.34 -18.92
CA LEU A 284 -5.50 3.33 -19.95
C LEU A 284 -6.25 2.63 -21.08
N LYS A 285 -7.46 3.09 -21.40
CA LYS A 285 -8.32 2.45 -22.41
C LYS A 285 -8.17 3.13 -23.78
N ASN A 286 -8.22 2.32 -24.85
CA ASN A 286 -8.20 2.77 -26.24
C ASN A 286 -7.04 3.76 -26.53
N VAL A 287 -5.85 3.38 -26.10
CA VAL A 287 -4.66 4.28 -26.10
C VAL A 287 -4.24 4.69 -27.52
N ASP A 288 -4.57 3.88 -28.53
CA ASP A 288 -4.37 4.16 -29.94
C ASP A 288 -5.11 5.43 -30.41
N LEU A 289 -6.25 5.74 -29.80
CA LEU A 289 -7.05 6.94 -30.07
C LEU A 289 -6.65 8.18 -29.24
N MET A 290 -5.82 8.01 -28.25
CA MET A 290 -5.41 9.08 -27.32
C MET A 290 -4.26 9.92 -27.93
N SER A 291 -4.32 11.24 -27.74
CA SER A 291 -3.18 12.11 -27.99
C SER A 291 -2.11 11.99 -26.91
N MET A 292 -0.89 12.49 -27.16
CA MET A 292 0.18 12.56 -26.16
C MET A 292 -0.26 13.31 -24.89
N SER A 293 -1.05 14.38 -25.04
CA SER A 293 -1.57 15.16 -23.91
C SER A 293 -2.60 14.42 -23.11
N ASP A 294 -3.45 13.61 -23.75
CA ASP A 294 -4.48 12.84 -23.07
C ASP A 294 -3.85 11.69 -22.28
N ILE A 295 -2.85 11.01 -22.85
CA ILE A 295 -2.07 9.98 -22.15
C ILE A 295 -1.43 10.56 -20.87
N GLU A 296 -0.76 11.70 -20.95
CA GLU A 296 -0.09 12.30 -19.79
C GLU A 296 -1.09 12.78 -18.72
N LYS A 297 -2.23 13.36 -19.13
CA LYS A 297 -3.31 13.77 -18.21
C LYS A 297 -3.90 12.56 -17.49
N GLU A 298 -4.19 11.49 -18.22
CA GLU A 298 -4.79 10.29 -17.66
C GLU A 298 -3.82 9.60 -16.68
N ILE A 299 -2.52 9.49 -17.04
CA ILE A 299 -1.49 8.97 -16.13
C ILE A 299 -1.42 9.81 -14.84
N GLN A 300 -1.44 11.14 -14.97
CA GLN A 300 -1.40 12.03 -13.81
C GLN A 300 -2.65 11.85 -12.92
N MET A 301 -3.83 11.76 -13.53
CA MET A 301 -5.10 11.53 -12.83
C MET A 301 -5.10 10.18 -12.11
N LEU A 302 -4.68 9.10 -12.78
CA LEU A 302 -4.57 7.76 -12.19
C LEU A 302 -3.55 7.71 -11.05
N ALA A 303 -2.41 8.41 -11.18
CA ALA A 303 -1.42 8.51 -10.12
C ALA A 303 -1.96 9.24 -8.88
N LEU A 304 -2.69 10.35 -9.09
CA LEU A 304 -3.33 11.10 -8.01
C LEU A 304 -4.42 10.26 -7.31
N LYS A 305 -5.30 9.63 -8.08
CA LYS A 305 -6.32 8.71 -7.55
C LYS A 305 -5.70 7.54 -6.80
N GLY A 306 -4.60 6.98 -7.30
CA GLY A 306 -3.85 5.91 -6.64
C GLY A 306 -3.27 6.34 -5.29
N LYS A 307 -2.69 7.54 -5.23
CA LYS A 307 -2.15 8.13 -3.99
C LYS A 307 -3.26 8.37 -2.96
N ASN A 308 -4.42 8.86 -3.39
CA ASN A 308 -5.56 9.18 -2.54
C ASN A 308 -6.45 7.95 -2.26
N ALA A 309 -6.12 6.77 -2.81
CA ALA A 309 -6.90 5.53 -2.69
C ALA A 309 -8.36 5.63 -3.20
N THR A 310 -8.61 6.48 -4.20
CA THR A 310 -9.94 6.72 -4.80
C THR A 310 -10.11 6.00 -6.16
N LEU A 311 -9.24 5.02 -6.47
CA LEU A 311 -9.38 4.19 -7.65
C LEU A 311 -10.57 3.22 -7.48
N THR A 312 -11.42 3.14 -8.49
CA THR A 312 -12.56 2.20 -8.56
C THR A 312 -12.16 0.87 -9.17
N ILE A 313 -13.01 -0.15 -9.04
CA ILE A 313 -12.78 -1.49 -9.62
C ILE A 313 -12.53 -1.42 -11.13
N ASP A 314 -13.19 -0.50 -11.84
CA ASP A 314 -13.02 -0.33 -13.28
C ASP A 314 -11.61 0.10 -13.70
N HIS A 315 -10.87 0.77 -12.83
CA HIS A 315 -9.47 1.12 -13.07
C HIS A 315 -8.51 -0.06 -12.91
N PHE A 316 -8.97 -1.15 -12.29
CA PHE A 316 -8.16 -2.38 -12.06
C PHE A 316 -8.52 -3.53 -12.99
N LYS A 317 -9.44 -3.31 -13.95
CA LYS A 317 -9.69 -4.30 -15.00
C LYS A 317 -8.39 -4.58 -15.75
N SER A 318 -8.18 -5.83 -16.15
CA SER A 318 -6.99 -6.17 -16.89
C SER A 318 -7.07 -5.56 -18.29
N GLY A 319 -6.06 -4.76 -18.64
CA GLY A 319 -5.82 -4.39 -20.04
C GLY A 319 -5.15 -5.52 -20.80
N ASN A 320 -4.70 -5.23 -22.00
CA ASN A 320 -4.13 -6.24 -22.90
C ASN A 320 -2.62 -6.39 -22.70
N PHE A 321 -1.95 -5.31 -22.29
CA PHE A 321 -0.51 -5.23 -22.14
C PHE A 321 -0.16 -4.36 -20.92
N THR A 322 0.99 -4.57 -20.31
CA THR A 322 1.45 -3.76 -19.17
C THR A 322 2.77 -3.09 -19.45
N ILE A 323 2.92 -1.83 -19.04
CA ILE A 323 4.19 -1.10 -19.02
C ILE A 323 4.55 -0.77 -17.58
N THR A 324 5.77 -1.09 -17.17
CA THR A 324 6.30 -0.76 -15.85
C THR A 324 7.59 0.06 -15.95
N ASN A 325 7.71 1.11 -15.15
CA ASN A 325 8.88 1.97 -15.13
C ASN A 325 9.64 1.83 -13.82
N GLY A 326 10.67 0.96 -13.81
CA GLY A 326 11.62 0.81 -12.71
C GLY A 326 12.72 1.88 -12.69
N GLY A 327 12.86 2.63 -13.78
CA GLY A 327 13.91 3.65 -13.94
C GLY A 327 13.78 4.82 -12.97
N ILE A 328 12.57 5.16 -12.55
CA ILE A 328 12.32 6.19 -11.52
C ILE A 328 12.95 5.83 -10.17
N PHE A 329 13.15 4.54 -9.88
CA PHE A 329 13.80 4.04 -8.68
C PHE A 329 15.28 3.73 -8.88
N GLY A 330 15.83 4.05 -10.08
CA GLY A 330 17.23 3.82 -10.41
C GLY A 330 17.56 2.40 -10.89
N SER A 331 16.56 1.56 -11.19
CA SER A 331 16.78 0.21 -11.70
C SER A 331 17.52 0.26 -13.04
N LEU A 332 18.62 -0.48 -13.15
CA LEU A 332 19.42 -0.58 -14.38
C LEU A 332 18.69 -1.43 -15.42
N PHE A 333 18.25 -2.62 -15.04
CA PHE A 333 17.36 -3.52 -15.77
C PHE A 333 16.73 -4.50 -14.79
N SER A 334 15.62 -5.11 -15.18
CA SER A 334 14.91 -6.12 -14.39
C SER A 334 14.10 -7.03 -15.31
N THR A 335 13.67 -8.16 -14.80
CA THR A 335 12.73 -9.09 -15.44
C THR A 335 11.35 -8.90 -14.81
N PRO A 336 10.48 -8.04 -15.36
CA PRO A 336 9.18 -7.77 -14.74
C PRO A 336 8.27 -9.00 -14.80
N LEU A 337 7.41 -9.16 -13.79
CA LEU A 337 6.41 -10.22 -13.76
C LEU A 337 5.20 -9.83 -14.59
N ILE A 338 4.73 -10.73 -15.44
CA ILE A 338 3.54 -10.53 -16.28
C ILE A 338 2.29 -10.37 -15.40
N ASN A 339 1.41 -9.46 -15.77
CA ASN A 339 0.11 -9.29 -15.11
C ASN A 339 -0.93 -10.24 -15.73
N TYR A 340 -1.00 -11.47 -15.22
CA TYR A 340 -1.95 -12.47 -15.69
C TYR A 340 -3.40 -11.94 -15.73
N PRO A 341 -4.19 -12.17 -16.82
CA PRO A 341 -3.99 -13.12 -17.92
C PRO A 341 -3.28 -12.56 -19.17
N GLN A 342 -2.60 -11.42 -19.10
CA GLN A 342 -1.83 -10.87 -20.20
C GLN A 342 -0.68 -11.81 -20.60
N SER A 343 -0.23 -11.71 -21.84
CA SER A 343 0.88 -12.54 -22.35
C SER A 343 2.23 -11.84 -22.30
N ALA A 344 2.28 -10.52 -22.06
CA ALA A 344 3.54 -9.80 -22.02
C ALA A 344 3.50 -8.52 -21.15
N ILE A 345 4.67 -8.07 -20.76
CA ILE A 345 4.92 -6.82 -20.02
C ILE A 345 6.24 -6.21 -20.48
N LEU A 346 6.24 -4.88 -20.67
CA LEU A 346 7.45 -4.11 -20.99
C LEU A 346 7.96 -3.39 -19.73
N GLY A 347 9.21 -3.64 -19.35
CA GLY A 347 9.95 -2.90 -18.34
C GLY A 347 10.79 -1.79 -18.96
N ILE A 348 10.65 -0.58 -18.43
CA ILE A 348 11.46 0.59 -18.78
C ILE A 348 12.38 0.91 -17.60
N HIS A 349 13.62 1.28 -17.87
CA HIS A 349 14.64 1.40 -16.84
C HIS A 349 15.31 2.77 -16.84
N ALA A 350 16.33 2.93 -15.98
CA ALA A 350 17.02 4.20 -15.81
C ALA A 350 17.79 4.61 -17.07
N ILE A 351 17.67 5.87 -17.46
CA ILE A 351 18.48 6.48 -18.49
C ILE A 351 19.82 6.87 -17.86
N LYS A 352 20.93 6.38 -18.44
CA LYS A 352 22.29 6.69 -18.00
C LYS A 352 23.17 7.04 -19.18
N GLU A 353 24.03 8.02 -19.01
CA GLU A 353 25.08 8.34 -19.99
C GLU A 353 26.07 7.20 -20.07
N ARG A 354 26.35 6.73 -21.31
CA ARG A 354 27.29 5.63 -21.58
C ARG A 354 28.11 5.94 -22.83
N PRO A 355 29.39 5.51 -22.87
CA PRO A 355 30.17 5.53 -24.09
C PRO A 355 29.65 4.47 -25.06
N MET A 356 29.21 4.90 -26.23
CA MET A 356 28.71 4.05 -27.31
C MET A 356 29.49 4.30 -28.57
N VAL A 357 29.68 3.29 -29.40
CA VAL A 357 30.29 3.44 -30.71
C VAL A 357 29.19 3.77 -31.73
N VAL A 358 29.29 4.94 -32.34
CA VAL A 358 28.38 5.42 -33.41
C VAL A 358 29.22 5.89 -34.56
N ASP A 359 29.03 5.32 -35.75
CA ASP A 359 29.80 5.61 -36.98
C ASP A 359 31.32 5.52 -36.75
N GLY A 360 31.79 4.52 -36.04
CA GLY A 360 33.19 4.29 -35.72
C GLY A 360 33.80 5.22 -34.67
N SER A 361 33.00 6.13 -34.08
CA SER A 361 33.46 7.08 -33.06
C SER A 361 32.78 6.80 -31.71
N ILE A 362 33.53 7.01 -30.61
CA ILE A 362 32.98 6.91 -29.26
C ILE A 362 32.21 8.19 -28.95
N LYS A 363 30.91 8.06 -28.68
CA LYS A 363 30.03 9.15 -28.24
C LYS A 363 29.43 8.85 -26.89
N VAL A 364 29.23 9.84 -26.03
CA VAL A 364 28.49 9.72 -24.80
C VAL A 364 27.01 9.88 -25.09
N LEU A 365 26.22 8.83 -24.89
CA LEU A 365 24.80 8.82 -25.22
C LEU A 365 23.94 8.44 -24.00
N PRO A 366 22.74 9.02 -23.86
CA PRO A 366 21.78 8.67 -22.81
C PRO A 366 21.09 7.34 -23.17
N MET A 367 21.60 6.24 -22.64
CA MET A 367 21.11 4.88 -22.93
C MET A 367 20.10 4.41 -21.89
N MET A 368 19.07 3.72 -22.34
CA MET A 368 18.04 3.09 -21.52
C MET A 368 17.89 1.62 -21.90
N TYR A 369 17.84 0.72 -20.90
CA TYR A 369 17.44 -0.64 -21.14
C TYR A 369 15.92 -0.76 -21.14
N ILE A 370 15.42 -1.58 -22.06
CA ILE A 370 14.04 -2.06 -22.09
C ILE A 370 14.05 -3.58 -21.99
N ALA A 371 13.08 -4.13 -21.28
CA ALA A 371 12.94 -5.57 -21.05
C ALA A 371 11.51 -6.01 -21.37
N LEU A 372 11.35 -6.95 -22.28
CA LEU A 372 10.07 -7.59 -22.56
C LEU A 372 10.05 -8.95 -21.89
N THR A 373 9.19 -9.15 -20.90
CA THR A 373 8.85 -10.47 -20.38
C THR A 373 7.58 -10.95 -21.03
N TYR A 374 7.57 -12.19 -21.53
CA TYR A 374 6.47 -12.74 -22.30
C TYR A 374 6.24 -14.23 -22.02
N ASP A 375 5.05 -14.71 -22.34
CA ASP A 375 4.69 -16.13 -22.26
C ASP A 375 5.17 -16.85 -23.53
N HIS A 376 6.21 -17.68 -23.40
CA HIS A 376 6.83 -18.37 -24.52
C HIS A 376 5.95 -19.48 -25.13
N ARG A 377 4.81 -19.80 -24.51
CA ARG A 377 3.80 -20.69 -25.11
C ARG A 377 3.06 -20.03 -26.28
N LEU A 378 3.01 -18.69 -26.31
CA LEU A 378 2.29 -17.88 -27.30
C LEU A 378 3.24 -17.08 -28.20
N ILE A 379 4.28 -16.53 -27.62
CA ILE A 379 5.20 -15.59 -28.28
C ILE A 379 6.55 -16.27 -28.41
N ASP A 380 7.06 -16.36 -29.62
CA ASP A 380 8.38 -16.95 -29.90
C ASP A 380 9.51 -15.88 -29.87
N GLY A 381 10.76 -16.36 -30.07
CA GLY A 381 11.94 -15.51 -30.04
C GLY A 381 11.96 -14.46 -31.17
N GLN A 382 11.51 -14.81 -32.37
CA GLN A 382 11.49 -13.89 -33.50
C GLN A 382 10.52 -12.72 -33.26
N GLU A 383 9.32 -13.02 -32.74
CA GLU A 383 8.30 -12.03 -32.45
C GLU A 383 8.68 -11.11 -31.29
N SER A 384 9.19 -11.70 -30.20
CA SER A 384 9.60 -10.92 -29.03
C SER A 384 10.77 -9.99 -29.31
N VAL A 385 11.80 -10.47 -30.02
CA VAL A 385 12.95 -9.65 -30.42
C VAL A 385 12.55 -8.58 -31.43
N GLY A 386 11.73 -8.95 -32.44
CA GLY A 386 11.21 -8.01 -33.44
C GLY A 386 10.39 -6.89 -32.80
N PHE A 387 9.53 -7.23 -31.84
CA PHE A 387 8.73 -6.24 -31.09
C PHE A 387 9.60 -5.25 -30.33
N VAL A 388 10.59 -5.75 -29.58
CA VAL A 388 11.49 -4.88 -28.80
C VAL A 388 12.37 -4.03 -29.71
N LEU A 389 12.84 -4.59 -30.85
CA LEU A 389 13.58 -3.86 -31.87
C LEU A 389 12.70 -2.75 -32.47
N ARG A 390 11.45 -3.02 -32.76
CA ARG A 390 10.52 -2.02 -33.28
C ARG A 390 10.30 -0.87 -32.30
N ILE A 391 10.14 -1.15 -31.02
CA ILE A 391 10.04 -0.11 -29.96
C ILE A 391 11.33 0.73 -29.92
N LYS A 392 12.49 0.09 -30.00
CA LYS A 392 13.78 0.79 -30.07
C LYS A 392 13.82 1.78 -31.24
N GLU A 393 13.54 1.32 -32.45
CA GLU A 393 13.53 2.15 -33.66
C GLU A 393 12.59 3.36 -33.53
N LEU A 394 11.38 3.13 -33.00
CA LEU A 394 10.38 4.17 -32.82
C LEU A 394 10.76 5.20 -31.72
N LEU A 395 11.51 4.79 -30.70
CA LEU A 395 11.99 5.70 -29.66
C LEU A 395 13.25 6.46 -30.11
N GLU A 396 14.15 5.83 -30.87
CA GLU A 396 15.35 6.47 -31.39
C GLU A 396 15.03 7.47 -32.51
N ASP A 397 13.99 7.19 -33.33
CA ASP A 397 13.45 8.12 -34.31
C ASP A 397 11.91 8.20 -34.21
N PHE A 398 11.44 9.13 -33.42
CA PHE A 398 9.99 9.27 -33.15
C PHE A 398 9.19 9.79 -34.36
N ASN A 399 9.87 10.34 -35.39
CA ASN A 399 9.21 10.80 -36.62
C ASN A 399 8.59 9.63 -37.39
N ARG A 400 9.12 8.42 -37.25
CA ARG A 400 8.55 7.21 -37.85
C ARG A 400 7.07 6.98 -37.44
N ILE A 401 6.70 7.33 -36.22
CA ILE A 401 5.31 7.26 -35.75
C ILE A 401 4.41 8.26 -36.49
N ILE A 402 4.92 9.46 -36.74
CA ILE A 402 4.18 10.50 -37.47
C ILE A 402 4.00 10.14 -38.95
N LEU A 403 5.01 9.51 -39.53
CA LEU A 403 5.04 9.14 -40.96
C LEU A 403 4.42 7.76 -41.23
N ASN A 404 4.09 6.99 -40.20
CA ASN A 404 3.60 5.60 -40.28
C ASN A 404 4.56 4.66 -41.04
N ILE A 405 5.91 4.77 -40.81
CA ILE A 405 6.95 3.94 -41.41
C ILE A 405 7.77 3.17 -40.40
#